data_78113b5b7114d2adc4d503b1d21a137e
#
_entry.id   78113b5b7114d2adc4d503b1d21a137e
#
_cell.length_a   1.000
_cell.length_b   1.000
_cell.length_c   1.000
_cell.angle_alpha   90.00
_cell.angle_beta   90.00
_cell.angle_gamma   90.00
#
_symmetry.space_group_name_H-M   'P 1'
#
loop_
_entity.id
_entity.type
_entity.pdbx_description
1 polymer ?
#
loop_
_entity_poly.entity_id
_entity_poly.type
_entity_poly.pdbx_seq_one_letter_code
_entity_poly.pdbx_strand_id
1 'polypeptide(L)'
;MIHIETSEYHWNGPIQNLPGFDKKYKNIVDYILTITDEIWEQKDISLIYDTYDENIIIHHGAAITKGVQTVIDGTIKMLASFPDRKMHGEAVIWSADERGHFYSSHRIASTATNKGDTAFGKATGKQIFFRTIADCAIANNEIYEEWLVRDNLAIVEQLGFDPVEMAKRNRDYSGKKSLAYGVRPRQLNGHQSQYDQSKDEELILSLFLHAWKARSEEERCRHYAPDSIIHAIQNKDHTAAANASFVLSLLNSFPDAVITVERLTSNKGKNRTEVAARWLLTGTHGGSGFFAGASGVPVMAIGISHFIIKGGLITEEWTILDAFDVLCQIHADTGGDIPLTESEMSVE
;
A
#
# COMPACT_ATOMS: atom_id res chain seq x y z
N MET A 1 14.91 -7.22 -17.98
CA MET A 1 14.34 -5.98 -18.54
C MET A 1 13.02 -5.80 -17.82
N ILE A 2 12.88 -4.80 -16.95
CA ILE A 2 11.65 -4.56 -16.17
C ILE A 2 10.60 -4.09 -17.17
N HIS A 3 9.55 -4.88 -17.37
CA HIS A 3 8.42 -4.50 -18.22
C HIS A 3 7.54 -3.55 -17.42
N ILE A 4 7.56 -2.27 -17.74
CA ILE A 4 6.68 -1.27 -17.13
C ILE A 4 5.51 -1.11 -18.09
N GLU A 5 4.41 -1.83 -17.87
CA GLU A 5 3.16 -1.56 -18.55
C GLU A 5 2.50 -0.33 -17.92
N THR A 6 2.31 0.66 -18.74
CA THR A 6 1.59 1.88 -18.39
C THR A 6 0.08 1.64 -18.58
N SER A 7 -0.75 2.07 -17.62
CA SER A 7 -2.21 1.90 -17.71
C SER A 7 -2.82 2.64 -18.91
N GLU A 8 -3.93 2.14 -19.46
CA GLU A 8 -4.63 2.77 -20.61
C GLU A 8 -5.18 4.18 -20.29
N TYR A 9 -5.13 4.60 -19.01
CA TYR A 9 -5.66 5.87 -18.50
C TYR A 9 -4.59 6.97 -18.37
N HIS A 10 -3.51 6.89 -19.18
CA HIS A 10 -2.47 7.91 -19.16
C HIS A 10 -3.00 9.30 -19.53
N TRP A 11 -2.30 10.30 -19.01
CA TRP A 11 -2.27 11.77 -19.26
C TRP A 11 -3.24 12.33 -20.33
N ASN A 12 -3.70 11.52 -21.28
CA ASN A 12 -4.63 11.86 -22.36
C ASN A 12 -6.09 11.48 -22.07
N GLY A 13 -6.43 11.13 -20.83
CA GLY A 13 -7.81 10.88 -20.42
C GLY A 13 -8.72 12.09 -20.63
N PRO A 14 -10.04 11.89 -20.64
CA PRO A 14 -10.99 12.98 -20.82
C PRO A 14 -10.84 14.03 -19.72
N ILE A 15 -11.18 15.29 -20.07
CA ILE A 15 -11.26 16.37 -19.11
C ILE A 15 -12.39 16.05 -18.12
N GLN A 16 -12.09 16.15 -16.84
CA GLN A 16 -13.06 15.98 -15.75
C GLN A 16 -13.42 17.32 -15.11
N ASN A 17 -14.61 17.40 -14.56
CA ASN A 17 -14.94 18.47 -13.64
C ASN A 17 -14.30 18.17 -12.28
N LEU A 18 -13.33 19.00 -11.88
CA LEU A 18 -12.60 18.89 -10.63
C LEU A 18 -12.95 20.09 -9.74
N PRO A 19 -14.07 20.06 -9.00
CA PRO A 19 -14.45 21.18 -8.14
C PRO A 19 -13.40 21.38 -7.03
N GLY A 20 -12.95 22.64 -6.87
CA GLY A 20 -11.96 23.03 -5.87
C GLY A 20 -10.48 22.76 -6.24
N PHE A 21 -10.22 22.09 -7.37
CA PHE A 21 -8.85 21.85 -7.82
C PHE A 21 -8.31 23.00 -8.66
N ASP A 22 -6.98 23.12 -8.70
CA ASP A 22 -6.30 24.02 -9.63
C ASP A 22 -6.64 23.66 -11.07
N LYS A 23 -6.93 24.69 -11.87
CA LYS A 23 -7.32 24.56 -13.28
C LYS A 23 -6.23 24.00 -14.19
N LYS A 24 -4.99 23.90 -13.72
CA LYS A 24 -3.89 23.26 -14.45
C LYS A 24 -4.13 21.77 -14.65
N TYR A 25 -4.89 21.12 -13.75
CA TYR A 25 -5.17 19.69 -13.83
C TYR A 25 -6.39 19.38 -14.70
N LYS A 26 -6.23 18.46 -15.65
CA LYS A 26 -7.26 18.05 -16.58
C LYS A 26 -8.23 17.02 -16.01
N ASN A 27 -7.72 16.13 -15.19
CA ASN A 27 -8.47 15.05 -14.53
C ASN A 27 -7.69 14.57 -13.30
N ILE A 28 -8.30 13.68 -12.51
CA ILE A 28 -7.69 13.20 -11.27
C ILE A 28 -6.39 12.41 -11.50
N VAL A 29 -6.25 11.72 -12.62
CA VAL A 29 -5.01 11.00 -12.97
C VAL A 29 -3.88 12.00 -13.25
N ASP A 30 -4.18 13.04 -14.03
CA ASP A 30 -3.25 14.14 -14.30
C ASP A 30 -2.81 14.84 -13.02
N TYR A 31 -3.74 15.10 -12.09
CA TYR A 31 -3.44 15.64 -10.76
C TYR A 31 -2.43 14.76 -10.01
N ILE A 32 -2.74 13.46 -9.83
CA ILE A 32 -1.88 12.53 -9.07
C ILE A 32 -0.49 12.40 -9.69
N LEU A 33 -0.40 12.23 -11.01
CA LEU A 33 0.88 12.06 -11.68
C LEU A 33 1.71 13.36 -11.65
N THR A 34 1.06 14.52 -11.81
CA THR A 34 1.73 15.81 -11.79
C THR A 34 2.29 16.14 -10.41
N ILE A 35 1.50 16.01 -9.34
CA ILE A 35 2.00 16.29 -7.99
C ILE A 35 3.10 15.31 -7.58
N THR A 36 3.01 14.05 -8.02
CA THR A 36 4.07 13.06 -7.78
C THR A 36 5.37 13.48 -8.46
N ASP A 37 5.32 13.90 -9.73
CA ASP A 37 6.47 14.37 -10.47
C ASP A 37 7.07 15.65 -9.85
N GLU A 38 6.24 16.68 -9.63
CA GLU A 38 6.67 17.98 -9.11
C GLU A 38 7.32 17.82 -7.73
N ILE A 39 6.70 17.10 -6.78
CA ILE A 39 7.22 16.93 -5.42
C ILE A 39 8.48 16.06 -5.38
N TRP A 40 8.46 14.90 -6.06
CA TRP A 40 9.48 13.87 -5.85
C TRP A 40 10.59 13.86 -6.90
N GLU A 41 10.26 14.13 -8.17
CA GLU A 41 11.24 14.17 -9.27
C GLU A 41 11.86 15.56 -9.39
N GLN A 42 11.06 16.62 -9.39
CA GLN A 42 11.52 17.99 -9.45
C GLN A 42 11.95 18.53 -8.07
N LYS A 43 11.58 17.81 -6.99
CA LYS A 43 11.93 18.12 -5.59
C LYS A 43 11.35 19.44 -5.08
N ASP A 44 10.19 19.83 -5.59
CA ASP A 44 9.42 20.94 -5.07
C ASP A 44 8.62 20.50 -3.83
N ILE A 45 9.36 20.39 -2.70
CA ILE A 45 8.76 19.96 -1.42
C ILE A 45 7.71 20.96 -0.94
N SER A 46 7.79 22.23 -1.37
CA SER A 46 6.84 23.26 -0.94
C SER A 46 5.41 22.97 -1.44
N LEU A 47 5.27 22.26 -2.56
CA LEU A 47 3.98 21.86 -3.12
C LEU A 47 3.18 20.94 -2.18
N ILE A 48 3.84 20.28 -1.23
CA ILE A 48 3.15 19.47 -0.22
C ILE A 48 2.16 20.32 0.59
N TYR A 49 2.49 21.58 0.91
CA TYR A 49 1.56 22.48 1.62
C TYR A 49 0.30 22.83 0.82
N ASP A 50 0.35 22.77 -0.51
CA ASP A 50 -0.76 23.13 -1.41
C ASP A 50 -1.59 21.90 -1.83
N THR A 51 -1.08 20.68 -1.57
CA THR A 51 -1.68 19.43 -2.08
C THR A 51 -1.98 18.40 -0.99
N TYR A 52 -1.62 18.68 0.25
CA TYR A 52 -1.94 17.84 1.42
C TYR A 52 -2.65 18.68 2.47
N ASP A 53 -3.71 18.15 3.04
CA ASP A 53 -4.43 18.77 4.16
C ASP A 53 -3.49 18.99 5.35
N GLU A 54 -3.63 20.12 6.07
CA GLU A 54 -2.80 20.43 7.24
C GLU A 54 -2.83 19.28 8.27
N ASN A 55 -3.97 18.62 8.43
CA ASN A 55 -4.23 17.53 9.38
C ASN A 55 -4.21 16.15 8.73
N ILE A 56 -3.57 16.01 7.54
CA ILE A 56 -3.48 14.73 6.82
C ILE A 56 -3.21 13.56 7.77
N ILE A 57 -3.93 12.46 7.54
CA ILE A 57 -3.71 11.18 8.23
C ILE A 57 -3.08 10.20 7.25
N ILE A 58 -1.92 9.63 7.60
CA ILE A 58 -1.27 8.61 6.79
C ILE A 58 -1.17 7.30 7.57
N HIS A 59 -1.67 6.24 6.96
CA HIS A 59 -1.62 4.88 7.47
C HIS A 59 -0.42 4.14 6.87
N HIS A 60 0.52 3.72 7.70
CA HIS A 60 1.70 2.94 7.34
C HIS A 60 1.67 1.60 8.08
N GLY A 61 1.06 0.56 7.51
CA GLY A 61 0.90 -0.68 8.24
C GLY A 61 0.17 -0.47 9.58
N ALA A 62 0.81 -0.80 10.69
CA ALA A 62 0.26 -0.58 12.03
C ALA A 62 0.48 0.85 12.58
N ALA A 63 1.31 1.66 11.93
CA ALA A 63 1.59 3.02 12.36
C ALA A 63 0.68 4.04 11.67
N ILE A 64 0.32 5.09 12.40
CA ILE A 64 -0.41 6.25 11.87
C ILE A 64 0.42 7.51 12.13
N THR A 65 0.58 8.33 11.10
CA THR A 65 1.18 9.66 11.22
C THR A 65 0.14 10.73 10.88
N LYS A 66 0.28 11.91 11.50
CA LYS A 66 -0.67 13.03 11.32
C LYS A 66 0.07 14.32 11.03
N GLY A 67 -0.56 15.15 10.22
CA GLY A 67 -0.13 16.50 9.92
C GLY A 67 0.86 16.60 8.77
N VAL A 68 0.70 17.65 7.97
CA VAL A 68 1.48 17.91 6.75
C VAL A 68 2.99 17.99 7.00
N GLN A 69 3.41 18.48 8.18
CA GLN A 69 4.84 18.56 8.52
C GLN A 69 5.49 17.18 8.57
N THR A 70 4.75 16.12 9.00
CA THR A 70 5.30 14.75 9.01
C THR A 70 5.54 14.21 7.60
N VAL A 71 4.70 14.61 6.63
CA VAL A 71 4.89 14.29 5.20
C VAL A 71 6.17 14.93 4.69
N ILE A 72 6.35 16.22 4.97
CA ILE A 72 7.54 17.00 4.56
C ILE A 72 8.82 16.39 5.16
N ASP A 73 8.83 16.11 6.46
CA ASP A 73 9.99 15.53 7.14
C ASP A 73 10.33 14.14 6.59
N GLY A 74 9.31 13.32 6.29
CA GLY A 74 9.47 12.02 5.66
C GLY A 74 10.04 12.12 4.25
N THR A 75 9.57 13.09 3.47
CA THR A 75 10.04 13.37 2.11
C THR A 75 11.51 13.80 2.12
N ILE A 76 11.88 14.75 2.99
CA ILE A 76 13.27 15.23 3.14
C ILE A 76 14.20 14.04 3.49
N LYS A 77 13.81 13.22 4.46
CA LYS A 77 14.59 12.02 4.86
C LYS A 77 14.76 11.04 3.69
N MET A 78 13.70 10.79 2.94
CA MET A 78 13.75 9.89 1.79
C MET A 78 14.66 10.44 0.69
N LEU A 79 14.57 11.72 0.36
CA LEU A 79 15.44 12.37 -0.64
C LEU A 79 16.90 12.44 -0.19
N ALA A 80 17.17 12.59 1.11
CA ALA A 80 18.54 12.53 1.64
C ALA A 80 19.14 11.12 1.53
N SER A 81 18.32 10.08 1.78
CA SER A 81 18.78 8.68 1.67
C SER A 81 18.95 8.23 0.23
N PHE A 82 18.08 8.72 -0.67
CA PHE A 82 17.96 8.30 -2.07
C PHE A 82 17.84 9.52 -3.01
N PRO A 83 18.90 10.34 -3.15
CA PRO A 83 18.84 11.62 -3.85
C PRO A 83 18.59 11.51 -5.36
N ASP A 84 18.82 10.35 -5.95
CA ASP A 84 18.62 10.05 -7.37
C ASP A 84 17.38 9.16 -7.61
N ARG A 85 16.49 9.06 -6.62
CA ARG A 85 15.26 8.28 -6.76
C ARG A 85 14.46 8.74 -7.96
N LYS A 86 14.04 7.77 -8.78
CA LYS A 86 13.12 7.94 -9.88
C LYS A 86 11.82 7.21 -9.58
N MET A 87 10.71 7.88 -9.80
CA MET A 87 9.37 7.38 -9.56
C MET A 87 8.60 7.28 -10.86
N HIS A 88 8.23 6.07 -11.24
CA HIS A 88 7.44 5.82 -12.43
C HIS A 88 6.03 5.37 -12.04
N GLY A 89 5.03 6.17 -12.39
CA GLY A 89 3.63 5.82 -12.19
C GLY A 89 3.23 4.68 -13.13
N GLU A 90 2.96 3.50 -12.58
CA GLU A 90 2.54 2.32 -13.37
C GLU A 90 1.02 2.31 -13.60
N ALA A 91 0.22 2.76 -12.63
CA ALA A 91 -1.24 2.83 -12.73
C ALA A 91 -1.82 3.82 -11.72
N VAL A 92 -2.91 4.47 -12.10
CA VAL A 92 -3.78 5.24 -11.19
C VAL A 92 -5.21 4.75 -11.39
N ILE A 93 -5.72 3.99 -10.43
CA ILE A 93 -7.12 3.51 -10.41
C ILE A 93 -7.89 4.43 -9.48
N TRP A 94 -9.02 4.96 -9.91
CA TRP A 94 -9.71 6.02 -9.20
C TRP A 94 -11.23 5.88 -9.21
N SER A 95 -11.88 6.53 -8.27
CA SER A 95 -13.33 6.75 -8.23
C SER A 95 -13.64 8.13 -7.67
N ALA A 96 -14.87 8.60 -7.87
CA ALA A 96 -15.37 9.85 -7.31
C ALA A 96 -16.74 9.62 -6.65
N ASP A 97 -17.06 10.43 -5.64
CA ASP A 97 -18.40 10.47 -5.07
C ASP A 97 -19.21 11.69 -5.58
N GLU A 98 -20.51 11.73 -5.23
CA GLU A 98 -21.41 12.81 -5.62
C GLU A 98 -21.05 14.18 -5.04
N ARG A 99 -20.22 14.21 -4.00
CA ARG A 99 -19.74 15.45 -3.36
C ARG A 99 -18.52 16.05 -4.04
N GLY A 100 -17.95 15.35 -5.04
CA GLY A 100 -16.73 15.74 -5.73
C GLY A 100 -15.46 15.35 -4.98
N HIS A 101 -15.54 14.40 -4.03
CA HIS A 101 -14.36 13.78 -3.46
C HIS A 101 -13.86 12.69 -4.40
N PHE A 102 -12.56 12.59 -4.52
CA PHE A 102 -11.89 11.59 -5.34
C PHE A 102 -11.13 10.61 -4.45
N TYR A 103 -10.99 9.41 -4.98
CA TYR A 103 -10.11 8.38 -4.44
C TYR A 103 -9.21 7.90 -5.55
N SER A 104 -7.93 7.78 -5.26
CA SER A 104 -6.96 7.22 -6.18
C SER A 104 -6.14 6.14 -5.50
N SER A 105 -5.84 5.08 -6.24
CA SER A 105 -4.87 4.06 -5.87
C SER A 105 -3.75 4.12 -6.89
N HIS A 106 -2.59 4.68 -6.50
CA HIS A 106 -1.47 4.97 -7.37
C HIS A 106 -0.35 3.96 -7.14
N ARG A 107 -0.11 3.08 -8.12
CA ARG A 107 1.00 2.14 -8.13
C ARG A 107 2.22 2.78 -8.77
N ILE A 108 3.34 2.74 -8.04
CA ILE A 108 4.57 3.43 -8.36
C ILE A 108 5.73 2.45 -8.33
N ALA A 109 6.49 2.36 -9.43
CA ALA A 109 7.78 1.70 -9.48
C ALA A 109 8.89 2.72 -9.17
N SER A 110 9.82 2.38 -8.30
CA SER A 110 10.92 3.26 -7.92
C SER A 110 12.27 2.58 -8.14
N THR A 111 13.22 3.34 -8.69
CA THR A 111 14.64 3.00 -8.72
C THR A 111 15.41 4.05 -7.95
N ALA A 112 16.45 3.67 -7.22
CA ALA A 112 17.25 4.60 -6.43
C ALA A 112 18.61 4.03 -6.08
N THR A 113 19.57 4.90 -5.74
CA THR A 113 20.85 4.52 -5.14
C THR A 113 20.89 5.00 -3.70
N ASN A 114 21.21 4.11 -2.77
CA ASN A 114 21.32 4.45 -1.36
C ASN A 114 22.62 5.24 -1.10
N LYS A 115 22.54 6.56 -1.14
CA LYS A 115 23.68 7.47 -0.94
C LYS A 115 23.73 8.11 0.43
N GLY A 116 22.63 8.09 1.17
CA GLY A 116 22.53 8.58 2.55
C GLY A 116 22.07 7.49 3.51
N ASP A 117 22.21 7.76 4.80
CA ASP A 117 21.74 6.85 5.86
C ASP A 117 20.23 6.68 5.80
N THR A 118 19.75 5.48 6.11
CA THR A 118 18.34 5.11 6.19
C THR A 118 17.97 4.69 7.61
N ALA A 119 16.69 4.49 7.87
CA ALA A 119 16.23 3.83 9.11
C ALA A 119 16.79 2.40 9.25
N PHE A 120 17.23 1.76 8.17
CA PHE A 120 17.78 0.40 8.15
C PHE A 120 19.29 0.39 8.43
N GLY A 121 20.01 1.50 8.25
CA GLY A 121 21.44 1.58 8.51
C GLY A 121 22.16 2.62 7.66
N LYS A 122 23.48 2.51 7.67
CA LYS A 122 24.38 3.39 6.92
C LYS A 122 24.23 3.25 5.41
N ALA A 123 24.57 4.31 4.69
CA ALA A 123 24.59 4.30 3.23
C ALA A 123 25.43 3.15 2.67
N THR A 124 24.86 2.39 1.76
CA THR A 124 25.48 1.19 1.17
C THR A 124 26.03 1.41 -0.23
N GLY A 125 25.62 2.48 -0.90
CA GLY A 125 25.92 2.75 -2.32
C GLY A 125 25.18 1.83 -3.29
N LYS A 126 24.31 0.92 -2.83
CA LYS A 126 23.62 -0.04 -3.68
C LYS A 126 22.45 0.59 -4.39
N GLN A 127 22.21 0.12 -5.61
CA GLN A 127 20.98 0.40 -6.34
C GLN A 127 19.88 -0.55 -5.92
N ILE A 128 18.67 -0.01 -5.82
CA ILE A 128 17.46 -0.73 -5.44
C ILE A 128 16.31 -0.46 -6.41
N PHE A 129 15.40 -1.42 -6.49
CA PHE A 129 14.12 -1.30 -7.15
C PHE A 129 13.02 -1.76 -6.17
N PHE A 130 11.95 -0.99 -6.06
CA PHE A 130 10.82 -1.36 -5.21
C PHE A 130 9.52 -0.73 -5.70
N ARG A 131 8.40 -1.34 -5.33
CA ARG A 131 7.07 -0.78 -5.58
C ARG A 131 6.44 -0.19 -4.33
N THR A 132 5.63 0.82 -4.56
CA THR A 132 4.77 1.46 -3.56
C THR A 132 3.39 1.59 -4.15
N ILE A 133 2.34 1.39 -3.35
CA ILE A 133 0.99 1.81 -3.70
C ILE A 133 0.51 2.82 -2.66
N ALA A 134 0.08 3.98 -3.14
CA ALA A 134 -0.51 5.05 -2.34
C ALA A 134 -2.01 5.14 -2.66
N ASP A 135 -2.83 4.88 -1.68
CA ASP A 135 -4.29 4.98 -1.74
C ASP A 135 -4.68 6.31 -1.10
N CYS A 136 -5.22 7.24 -1.86
CA CYS A 136 -5.45 8.62 -1.40
C CYS A 136 -6.94 9.00 -1.44
N ALA A 137 -7.41 9.64 -0.40
CA ALA A 137 -8.69 10.34 -0.36
C ALA A 137 -8.42 11.84 -0.55
N ILE A 138 -9.12 12.46 -1.53
CA ILE A 138 -8.76 13.76 -2.08
C ILE A 138 -10.01 14.62 -2.23
N ALA A 139 -9.94 15.86 -1.79
CA ALA A 139 -10.99 16.87 -2.01
C ALA A 139 -10.35 18.26 -2.10
N ASN A 140 -10.92 19.17 -2.88
CA ASN A 140 -10.52 20.57 -2.95
C ASN A 140 -9.00 20.78 -3.18
N ASN A 141 -8.39 19.96 -4.05
CA ASN A 141 -6.95 19.98 -4.36
C ASN A 141 -6.04 19.39 -3.29
N GLU A 142 -6.56 18.82 -2.20
CA GLU A 142 -5.78 18.33 -1.07
C GLU A 142 -6.04 16.84 -0.81
N ILE A 143 -4.97 16.09 -0.54
CA ILE A 143 -5.01 14.73 0.00
C ILE A 143 -5.23 14.86 1.50
N TYR A 144 -6.37 14.41 2.02
CA TYR A 144 -6.70 14.50 3.44
C TYR A 144 -6.52 13.19 4.21
N GLU A 145 -6.40 12.07 3.49
CA GLU A 145 -6.09 10.77 4.09
C GLU A 145 -5.35 9.90 3.07
N GLU A 146 -4.32 9.18 3.52
CA GLU A 146 -3.49 8.32 2.67
C GLU A 146 -3.21 6.98 3.35
N TRP A 147 -3.26 5.90 2.58
CA TRP A 147 -2.75 4.57 2.95
C TRP A 147 -1.55 4.26 2.07
N LEU A 148 -0.38 4.27 2.68
CA LEU A 148 0.88 4.12 1.96
C LEU A 148 1.50 2.75 2.26
N VAL A 149 1.52 1.89 1.26
CA VAL A 149 2.12 0.56 1.36
C VAL A 149 3.33 0.48 0.46
N ARG A 150 4.48 0.18 1.05
CA ARG A 150 5.77 0.07 0.35
C ARG A 150 6.38 -1.30 0.61
N ASP A 151 7.00 -1.89 -0.39
CA ASP A 151 7.77 -3.13 -0.23
C ASP A 151 9.11 -2.85 0.48
N ASN A 152 9.03 -2.52 1.78
CA ASN A 152 10.21 -2.23 2.58
C ASN A 152 11.10 -3.48 2.78
N LEU A 153 10.52 -4.69 2.74
CA LEU A 153 11.30 -5.92 2.79
C LEU A 153 12.26 -6.03 1.61
N ALA A 154 11.77 -5.75 0.39
CA ALA A 154 12.62 -5.72 -0.80
C ALA A 154 13.74 -4.66 -0.69
N ILE A 155 13.47 -3.51 -0.09
CA ILE A 155 14.48 -2.47 0.13
C ILE A 155 15.57 -2.99 1.08
N VAL A 156 15.20 -3.51 2.25
CA VAL A 156 16.14 -4.00 3.28
C VAL A 156 17.07 -5.07 2.71
N GLU A 157 16.51 -6.05 1.99
CA GLU A 157 17.27 -7.16 1.39
C GLU A 157 18.23 -6.67 0.29
N GLN A 158 17.79 -5.79 -0.60
CA GLN A 158 18.64 -5.24 -1.67
C GLN A 158 19.77 -4.37 -1.12
N LEU A 159 19.54 -3.66 -0.02
CA LEU A 159 20.59 -2.94 0.71
C LEU A 159 21.60 -3.89 1.37
N GLY A 160 21.25 -5.18 1.51
CA GLY A 160 22.11 -6.23 2.07
C GLY A 160 22.06 -6.31 3.58
N PHE A 161 21.00 -5.83 4.17
CA PHE A 161 20.74 -6.02 5.60
C PHE A 161 19.90 -7.28 5.82
N ASP A 162 20.06 -7.89 7.00
CA ASP A 162 19.18 -8.96 7.46
C ASP A 162 17.87 -8.34 7.99
N PRO A 163 16.71 -8.66 7.41
CA PRO A 163 15.44 -8.04 7.80
C PRO A 163 15.05 -8.31 9.26
N VAL A 164 15.32 -9.51 9.77
CA VAL A 164 14.99 -9.90 11.15
C VAL A 164 15.87 -9.13 12.13
N GLU A 165 17.18 -9.03 11.86
CA GLU A 165 18.09 -8.25 12.71
C GLU A 165 17.75 -6.75 12.68
N MET A 166 17.33 -6.23 11.53
CA MET A 166 16.87 -4.83 11.44
C MET A 166 15.58 -4.61 12.21
N ALA A 167 14.61 -5.52 12.12
CA ALA A 167 13.37 -5.45 12.87
C ALA A 167 13.61 -5.47 14.38
N LYS A 168 14.48 -6.35 14.88
CA LYS A 168 14.89 -6.41 16.31
C LYS A 168 15.58 -5.13 16.80
N ARG A 169 16.28 -4.41 15.93
CA ARG A 169 16.94 -3.14 16.25
C ARG A 169 16.01 -1.95 16.27
N ASN A 170 14.86 -2.07 15.64
CA ASN A 170 13.86 -0.99 15.57
C ASN A 170 13.08 -0.85 16.89
N ARG A 171 13.80 -0.39 17.95
CA ARG A 171 13.25 -0.27 19.31
C ARG A 171 12.13 0.78 19.41
N ASP A 172 12.19 1.81 18.57
CA ASP A 172 11.25 2.93 18.56
C ASP A 172 10.14 2.74 17.50
N TYR A 173 9.79 1.49 17.21
CA TYR A 173 8.77 1.16 16.24
C TYR A 173 7.42 1.81 16.63
N SER A 174 6.96 2.77 15.82
CA SER A 174 5.78 3.59 16.12
C SER A 174 4.45 2.81 16.09
N GLY A 175 4.38 1.72 15.33
CA GLY A 175 3.22 0.83 15.27
C GLY A 175 2.95 0.06 16.56
N LYS A 176 3.95 -0.06 17.44
CA LYS A 176 3.84 -0.75 18.74
C LYS A 176 2.68 -0.24 19.59
N LYS A 177 2.50 1.08 19.66
CA LYS A 177 1.41 1.70 20.43
C LYS A 177 0.04 1.34 19.86
N SER A 178 -0.12 1.39 18.55
CA SER A 178 -1.38 1.08 17.88
C SER A 178 -1.82 -0.37 18.12
N LEU A 179 -0.88 -1.32 18.13
CA LEU A 179 -1.13 -2.73 18.42
C LEU A 179 -1.51 -2.99 19.88
N ALA A 180 -0.78 -2.38 20.83
CA ALA A 180 -0.99 -2.56 22.26
C ALA A 180 -2.41 -2.16 22.70
N TYR A 181 -3.01 -1.19 22.03
CA TYR A 181 -4.32 -0.65 22.36
C TYR A 181 -5.46 -1.13 21.46
N GLY A 182 -5.19 -2.03 20.51
CA GLY A 182 -6.20 -2.48 19.55
C GLY A 182 -6.80 -1.35 18.73
N VAL A 183 -6.07 -0.23 18.61
CA VAL A 183 -6.50 0.91 17.81
C VAL A 183 -6.41 0.48 16.36
N ARG A 184 -7.54 0.03 15.83
CA ARG A 184 -7.67 -0.15 14.38
C ARG A 184 -7.58 1.22 13.73
N PRO A 185 -6.88 1.34 12.58
CA PRO A 185 -7.07 2.51 11.73
C PRO A 185 -8.57 2.70 11.56
N ARG A 186 -9.09 3.87 11.93
CA ARG A 186 -10.52 4.14 11.87
C ARG A 186 -10.96 3.95 10.43
N GLN A 187 -11.88 3.02 10.17
CA GLN A 187 -12.67 3.09 8.95
C GLN A 187 -13.40 4.42 9.03
N LEU A 188 -13.03 5.38 8.18
CA LEU A 188 -13.83 6.59 8.04
C LEU A 188 -15.18 6.16 7.49
N ASN A 189 -16.18 6.13 8.39
CA ASN A 189 -17.56 5.91 8.05
C ASN A 189 -17.97 6.97 7.00
N GLY A 190 -18.20 6.56 5.78
CA GLY A 190 -18.68 7.44 4.72
C GLY A 190 -17.99 7.27 3.38
N HIS A 191 -16.88 6.56 3.32
CA HIS A 191 -16.17 6.30 2.07
C HIS A 191 -16.23 4.84 1.61
N GLN A 192 -17.25 4.10 2.02
CA GLN A 192 -17.64 2.94 1.24
C GLN A 192 -18.02 3.48 -0.14
N SER A 193 -17.28 3.06 -1.17
CA SER A 193 -17.77 3.24 -2.52
C SER A 193 -19.22 2.75 -2.52
N GLN A 194 -20.15 3.56 -3.01
CA GLN A 194 -21.41 3.03 -3.46
C GLN A 194 -21.04 2.09 -4.60
N TYR A 195 -20.91 0.82 -4.26
CA TYR A 195 -20.61 -0.22 -5.21
C TYR A 195 -21.81 -0.32 -6.16
N ASP A 196 -21.66 0.24 -7.34
CA ASP A 196 -22.22 -0.42 -8.49
C ASP A 196 -21.39 -1.70 -8.63
N GLN A 197 -21.80 -2.76 -7.91
CA GLN A 197 -21.04 -4.01 -7.84
C GLN A 197 -20.92 -4.57 -9.24
N SER A 198 -19.85 -4.17 -9.93
CA SER A 198 -19.55 -4.76 -11.22
C SER A 198 -19.17 -6.23 -10.97
N LYS A 199 -19.44 -7.10 -11.96
CA LYS A 199 -19.04 -8.52 -11.88
C LYS A 199 -17.54 -8.68 -11.61
N ASP A 200 -16.72 -7.72 -12.02
CA ASP A 200 -15.28 -7.74 -11.83
C ASP A 200 -14.91 -7.42 -10.36
N GLU A 201 -15.64 -6.52 -9.70
CA GLU A 201 -15.48 -6.29 -8.26
C GLU A 201 -15.97 -7.46 -7.43
N GLU A 202 -17.09 -8.10 -7.84
CA GLU A 202 -17.58 -9.36 -7.22
C GLU A 202 -16.53 -10.47 -7.32
N LEU A 203 -15.82 -10.58 -8.46
CA LEU A 203 -14.72 -11.54 -8.64
C LEU A 203 -13.62 -11.30 -7.60
N ILE A 204 -13.22 -10.05 -7.40
CA ILE A 204 -12.16 -9.71 -6.43
C ILE A 204 -12.66 -9.92 -4.99
N LEU A 205 -13.89 -9.55 -4.66
CA LEU A 205 -14.48 -9.87 -3.35
C LEU A 205 -14.51 -11.37 -3.10
N SER A 206 -14.90 -12.16 -4.12
CA SER A 206 -14.90 -13.63 -4.03
C SER A 206 -13.49 -14.18 -3.75
N LEU A 207 -12.46 -13.63 -4.42
CA LEU A 207 -11.07 -14.02 -4.17
C LEU A 207 -10.70 -13.84 -2.69
N PHE A 208 -11.01 -12.71 -2.08
CA PHE A 208 -10.67 -12.43 -0.68
C PHE A 208 -11.57 -13.20 0.30
N LEU A 209 -12.88 -13.18 0.10
CA LEU A 209 -13.83 -13.77 1.04
C LEU A 209 -13.87 -15.30 0.99
N HIS A 210 -13.63 -15.90 -0.15
CA HIS A 210 -13.70 -17.35 -0.31
C HIS A 210 -12.31 -17.97 -0.37
N ALA A 211 -11.45 -17.60 -1.32
CA ALA A 211 -10.16 -18.25 -1.49
C ALA A 211 -9.19 -18.01 -0.33
N TRP A 212 -9.07 -16.78 0.14
CA TRP A 212 -8.20 -16.44 1.28
C TRP A 212 -8.74 -17.04 2.58
N LYS A 213 -10.04 -16.87 2.85
CA LYS A 213 -10.68 -17.40 4.06
C LYS A 213 -10.68 -18.94 4.09
N ALA A 214 -10.94 -19.56 2.96
CA ALA A 214 -10.92 -21.03 2.85
C ALA A 214 -9.50 -21.62 2.89
N ARG A 215 -8.45 -20.79 2.75
CA ARG A 215 -7.04 -21.23 2.65
C ARG A 215 -6.84 -22.28 1.57
N SER A 216 -7.53 -22.14 0.44
CA SER A 216 -7.56 -23.10 -0.66
C SER A 216 -6.79 -22.59 -1.87
N GLU A 217 -5.68 -23.25 -2.21
CA GLU A 217 -4.92 -22.95 -3.42
C GLU A 217 -5.75 -23.16 -4.68
N GLU A 218 -6.54 -24.23 -4.73
CA GLU A 218 -7.41 -24.55 -5.87
C GLU A 218 -8.46 -23.46 -6.09
N GLU A 219 -9.14 -23.04 -5.00
CA GLU A 219 -10.18 -22.02 -5.09
C GLU A 219 -9.57 -20.68 -5.53
N ARG A 220 -8.36 -20.35 -5.04
CA ARG A 220 -7.67 -19.16 -5.48
C ARG A 220 -7.35 -19.20 -6.98
N CYS A 221 -6.79 -20.31 -7.47
CA CYS A 221 -6.41 -20.46 -8.87
C CYS A 221 -7.58 -20.34 -9.85
N ARG A 222 -8.82 -20.65 -9.43
CA ARG A 222 -10.02 -20.50 -10.27
C ARG A 222 -10.33 -19.06 -10.68
N HIS A 223 -9.79 -18.07 -9.95
CA HIS A 223 -10.00 -16.66 -10.26
C HIS A 223 -9.04 -16.14 -11.35
N TYR A 224 -8.01 -16.90 -11.71
CA TYR A 224 -6.93 -16.45 -12.58
C TYR A 224 -6.95 -17.13 -13.95
N ALA A 225 -6.52 -16.38 -14.97
CA ALA A 225 -6.20 -16.96 -16.27
C ALA A 225 -4.98 -17.89 -16.17
N PRO A 226 -4.90 -18.95 -17.01
CA PRO A 226 -3.80 -19.92 -16.95
C PRO A 226 -2.39 -19.31 -17.12
N ASP A 227 -2.29 -18.21 -17.85
CA ASP A 227 -1.05 -17.47 -18.16
C ASP A 227 -0.89 -16.20 -17.34
N SER A 228 -1.65 -16.07 -16.23
CA SER A 228 -1.59 -14.90 -15.37
C SER A 228 -0.22 -14.73 -14.71
N ILE A 229 0.16 -13.46 -14.50
CA ILE A 229 1.39 -13.07 -13.82
C ILE A 229 1.02 -12.30 -12.55
N ILE A 230 1.61 -12.68 -11.44
CA ILE A 230 1.41 -12.02 -10.15
C ILE A 230 2.74 -11.42 -9.66
N HIS A 231 2.79 -10.11 -9.57
CA HIS A 231 3.91 -9.36 -9.03
C HIS A 231 3.75 -9.22 -7.52
N ALA A 232 4.43 -10.09 -6.79
CA ALA A 232 4.38 -10.16 -5.34
C ALA A 232 5.47 -9.30 -4.69
N ILE A 233 5.47 -9.26 -3.35
CA ILE A 233 6.54 -8.62 -2.57
C ILE A 233 7.91 -9.22 -2.88
N GLN A 234 8.98 -8.51 -2.49
CA GLN A 234 10.37 -8.86 -2.78
C GLN A 234 10.69 -8.88 -4.29
N ASN A 235 9.90 -8.16 -5.10
CA ASN A 235 10.03 -8.11 -6.57
C ASN A 235 9.98 -9.49 -7.23
N LYS A 236 9.18 -10.40 -6.68
CA LYS A 236 9.01 -11.76 -7.22
C LYS A 236 7.80 -11.85 -8.12
N ASP A 237 7.99 -12.47 -9.29
CA ASP A 237 6.90 -12.80 -10.19
C ASP A 237 6.47 -14.26 -9.99
N HIS A 238 5.18 -14.47 -9.84
CA HIS A 238 4.58 -15.77 -9.57
C HIS A 238 3.56 -16.13 -10.65
N THR A 239 3.40 -17.43 -10.91
CA THR A 239 2.17 -17.97 -11.52
C THR A 239 1.04 -17.97 -10.49
N ALA A 240 -0.21 -18.16 -10.92
CA ALA A 240 -1.34 -18.29 -10.00
C ALA A 240 -1.12 -19.36 -8.92
N ALA A 241 -0.57 -20.52 -9.28
CA ALA A 241 -0.29 -21.61 -8.35
C ALA A 241 0.81 -21.24 -7.34
N ALA A 242 1.93 -20.66 -7.81
CA ALA A 242 3.01 -20.23 -6.93
C ALA A 242 2.54 -19.12 -5.96
N ASN A 243 1.71 -18.19 -6.44
CA ASN A 243 1.15 -17.15 -5.58
C ASN A 243 0.12 -17.72 -4.59
N ALA A 244 -0.68 -18.73 -4.97
CA ALA A 244 -1.59 -19.41 -4.05
C ALA A 244 -0.83 -20.06 -2.90
N SER A 245 0.27 -20.75 -3.19
CA SER A 245 1.17 -21.32 -2.17
C SER A 245 1.83 -20.24 -1.30
N PHE A 246 2.24 -19.11 -1.89
CA PHE A 246 2.79 -17.97 -1.14
C PHE A 246 1.75 -17.39 -0.17
N VAL A 247 0.52 -17.12 -0.63
CA VAL A 247 -0.57 -16.60 0.21
C VAL A 247 -0.90 -17.58 1.35
N LEU A 248 -0.94 -18.89 1.05
CA LEU A 248 -1.14 -19.91 2.09
C LEU A 248 -0.01 -19.89 3.12
N SER A 249 1.24 -19.75 2.69
CA SER A 249 2.38 -19.60 3.59
C SER A 249 2.29 -18.36 4.46
N LEU A 250 1.85 -17.24 3.89
CA LEU A 250 1.59 -15.99 4.64
C LEU A 250 0.53 -16.22 5.72
N LEU A 251 -0.61 -16.81 5.35
CA LEU A 251 -1.72 -17.08 6.27
C LEU A 251 -1.37 -18.13 7.34
N ASN A 252 -0.48 -19.08 7.03
CA ASN A 252 -0.02 -20.05 8.02
C ASN A 252 0.84 -19.43 9.13
N SER A 253 1.42 -18.26 8.91
CA SER A 253 2.05 -17.49 9.99
C SER A 253 1.03 -16.96 11.01
N PHE A 254 -0.24 -16.83 10.61
CA PHE A 254 -1.34 -16.28 11.41
C PHE A 254 -2.54 -17.22 11.35
N PRO A 255 -2.59 -18.29 12.18
CA PRO A 255 -3.65 -19.30 12.13
C PRO A 255 -5.07 -18.74 12.29
N ASP A 256 -5.21 -17.66 13.06
CA ASP A 256 -6.45 -16.93 13.33
C ASP A 256 -6.69 -15.72 12.40
N ALA A 257 -5.93 -15.61 11.30
CA ALA A 257 -5.98 -14.44 10.42
C ALA A 257 -7.40 -14.13 9.93
N VAL A 258 -7.76 -12.85 10.07
CA VAL A 258 -8.95 -12.25 9.46
C VAL A 258 -8.52 -11.28 8.38
N ILE A 259 -9.09 -11.42 7.19
CA ILE A 259 -8.90 -10.50 6.08
C ILE A 259 -10.17 -9.70 5.89
N THR A 260 -10.04 -8.38 5.89
CA THR A 260 -11.14 -7.45 5.63
C THR A 260 -10.80 -6.62 4.40
N VAL A 261 -11.65 -6.67 3.38
CA VAL A 261 -11.55 -5.75 2.24
C VAL A 261 -12.16 -4.42 2.68
N GLU A 262 -11.33 -3.39 2.77
CA GLU A 262 -11.76 -2.06 3.23
C GLU A 262 -12.29 -1.22 2.08
N ARG A 263 -11.73 -1.39 0.89
CA ARG A 263 -12.11 -0.62 -0.29
C ARG A 263 -11.85 -1.39 -1.57
N LEU A 264 -12.78 -1.25 -2.52
CA LEU A 264 -12.59 -1.56 -3.93
C LEU A 264 -12.77 -0.29 -4.74
N THR A 265 -11.99 -0.15 -5.80
CA THR A 265 -12.09 0.93 -6.78
C THR A 265 -11.81 0.33 -8.14
N SER A 266 -12.63 0.61 -9.15
CA SER A 266 -12.44 0.02 -10.47
C SER A 266 -12.54 1.04 -11.59
N ASN A 267 -11.76 0.84 -12.65
CA ASN A 267 -11.85 1.57 -13.89
C ASN A 267 -12.03 0.59 -15.05
N LYS A 268 -13.11 0.78 -15.80
CA LYS A 268 -13.45 -0.07 -16.94
C LYS A 268 -12.88 0.52 -18.23
N GLY A 269 -11.93 -0.17 -18.81
CA GLY A 269 -11.37 0.12 -20.13
C GLY A 269 -12.14 -0.60 -21.24
N LYS A 270 -11.66 -0.46 -22.47
CA LYS A 270 -12.31 -1.06 -23.67
C LYS A 270 -12.27 -2.59 -23.62
N ASN A 271 -11.12 -3.17 -23.21
CA ASN A 271 -10.86 -4.62 -23.28
C ASN A 271 -10.46 -5.21 -21.92
N ARG A 272 -10.44 -4.43 -20.87
CA ARG A 272 -10.04 -4.85 -19.53
C ARG A 272 -10.71 -3.98 -18.47
N THR A 273 -10.80 -4.52 -17.27
CA THR A 273 -11.12 -3.74 -16.06
C THR A 273 -9.89 -3.75 -15.15
N GLU A 274 -9.54 -2.59 -14.62
CA GLU A 274 -8.53 -2.44 -13.58
C GLU A 274 -9.24 -2.30 -12.24
N VAL A 275 -8.84 -3.07 -11.24
CA VAL A 275 -9.43 -3.03 -9.90
C VAL A 275 -8.32 -2.85 -8.88
N ALA A 276 -8.48 -1.88 -7.99
CA ALA A 276 -7.67 -1.72 -6.80
C ALA A 276 -8.45 -2.21 -5.58
N ALA A 277 -7.83 -3.04 -4.75
CA ALA A 277 -8.38 -3.52 -3.49
C ALA A 277 -7.44 -3.17 -2.35
N ARG A 278 -7.91 -2.34 -1.40
CA ARG A 278 -7.25 -2.17 -0.12
C ARG A 278 -7.86 -3.14 0.89
N TRP A 279 -7.01 -3.87 1.57
CA TRP A 279 -7.40 -4.90 2.53
C TRP A 279 -6.54 -4.86 3.78
N LEU A 280 -7.12 -5.31 4.88
CA LEU A 280 -6.49 -5.40 6.18
C LEU A 280 -6.40 -6.87 6.60
N LEU A 281 -5.20 -7.32 6.96
CA LEU A 281 -4.95 -8.57 7.66
C LEU A 281 -4.76 -8.27 9.14
N THR A 282 -5.48 -8.96 10.01
CA THR A 282 -5.24 -8.99 11.46
C THR A 282 -5.13 -10.44 11.91
N GLY A 283 -4.25 -10.72 12.86
CA GLY A 283 -4.08 -12.09 13.39
C GLY A 283 -3.00 -12.14 14.44
N THR A 284 -2.79 -13.33 15.01
CA THR A 284 -1.75 -13.60 16.00
C THR A 284 -0.62 -14.40 15.34
N HIS A 285 0.62 -13.95 15.49
CA HIS A 285 1.80 -14.68 14.99
C HIS A 285 1.95 -15.98 15.78
N GLY A 286 1.35 -17.05 15.28
CA GLY A 286 1.20 -18.32 16.00
C GLY A 286 1.54 -19.57 15.20
N GLY A 287 1.97 -19.44 13.95
CA GLY A 287 2.23 -20.54 13.05
C GLY A 287 3.57 -20.47 12.33
N SER A 288 3.92 -21.58 11.68
CA SER A 288 5.08 -21.68 10.82
C SER A 288 4.69 -21.39 9.37
N GLY A 289 5.03 -20.22 8.88
CA GLY A 289 4.72 -19.80 7.51
C GLY A 289 5.81 -18.89 6.97
N PHE A 290 5.41 -17.90 6.19
CA PHE A 290 6.31 -16.89 5.61
C PHE A 290 7.12 -16.16 6.69
N PHE A 291 6.48 -15.82 7.82
CA PHE A 291 7.15 -15.34 9.02
C PHE A 291 7.42 -16.54 9.92
N ALA A 292 8.69 -16.96 10.01
CA ALA A 292 9.07 -18.13 10.77
C ALA A 292 8.87 -17.95 12.28
N GLY A 293 8.48 -19.02 12.97
CA GLY A 293 8.31 -19.07 14.42
C GLY A 293 6.88 -18.72 14.87
N ALA A 294 6.69 -18.65 16.18
CA ALA A 294 5.44 -18.29 16.82
C ALA A 294 5.74 -17.42 18.04
N SER A 295 5.50 -16.12 17.97
CA SER A 295 5.76 -15.18 19.07
C SER A 295 4.55 -14.92 19.95
N GLY A 296 3.33 -15.28 19.49
CA GLY A 296 2.08 -14.94 20.17
C GLY A 296 1.69 -13.46 20.06
N VAL A 297 2.41 -12.66 19.26
CA VAL A 297 2.18 -11.23 19.12
C VAL A 297 1.02 -11.00 18.15
N PRO A 298 0.02 -10.15 18.51
CA PRO A 298 -0.96 -9.70 17.54
C PRO A 298 -0.30 -8.81 16.47
N VAL A 299 -0.71 -9.01 15.22
CA VAL A 299 -0.20 -8.24 14.08
C VAL A 299 -1.33 -7.67 13.26
N MET A 300 -1.02 -6.58 12.57
CA MET A 300 -1.89 -5.94 11.60
C MET A 300 -1.07 -5.56 10.37
N ALA A 301 -1.57 -5.87 9.18
CA ALA A 301 -0.94 -5.49 7.93
C ALA A 301 -1.97 -4.92 6.97
N ILE A 302 -1.69 -3.74 6.42
CA ILE A 302 -2.43 -3.20 5.29
C ILE A 302 -1.80 -3.75 4.02
N GLY A 303 -2.62 -4.31 3.14
CA GLY A 303 -2.22 -4.67 1.80
C GLY A 303 -3.03 -3.92 0.77
N ILE A 304 -2.41 -3.62 -0.36
CA ILE A 304 -3.09 -3.06 -1.52
C ILE A 304 -2.74 -3.92 -2.73
N SER A 305 -3.78 -4.35 -3.44
CA SER A 305 -3.65 -5.18 -4.64
C SER A 305 -4.29 -4.48 -5.83
N HIS A 306 -3.60 -4.46 -6.97
CA HIS A 306 -4.13 -4.05 -8.25
C HIS A 306 -4.30 -5.26 -9.16
N PHE A 307 -5.42 -5.33 -9.85
CA PHE A 307 -5.76 -6.44 -10.73
C PHE A 307 -6.11 -5.94 -12.12
N ILE A 308 -5.68 -6.68 -13.14
CA ILE A 308 -6.20 -6.56 -14.50
C ILE A 308 -7.09 -7.76 -14.77
N ILE A 309 -8.34 -7.48 -15.12
CA ILE A 309 -9.36 -8.51 -15.41
C ILE A 309 -9.70 -8.45 -16.90
N LYS A 310 -9.63 -9.59 -17.57
CA LYS A 310 -10.03 -9.77 -18.96
C LYS A 310 -10.90 -11.03 -19.06
N GLY A 311 -12.05 -10.93 -19.72
CA GLY A 311 -12.94 -12.07 -19.90
C GLY A 311 -13.44 -12.73 -18.61
N GLY A 312 -13.51 -11.98 -17.50
CA GLY A 312 -13.97 -12.47 -16.20
C GLY A 312 -12.91 -13.27 -15.41
N LEU A 313 -11.63 -13.18 -15.80
CA LEU A 313 -10.50 -13.77 -15.08
C LEU A 313 -9.40 -12.72 -14.84
N ILE A 314 -8.70 -12.89 -13.75
CA ILE A 314 -7.52 -12.09 -13.41
C ILE A 314 -6.37 -12.53 -14.33
N THR A 315 -5.84 -11.59 -15.12
CA THR A 315 -4.69 -11.84 -16.00
C THR A 315 -3.39 -11.32 -15.43
N GLU A 316 -3.47 -10.32 -14.54
CA GLU A 316 -2.30 -9.75 -13.90
C GLU A 316 -2.67 -9.20 -12.53
N GLU A 317 -1.79 -9.35 -11.55
CA GLU A 317 -1.95 -8.86 -10.18
C GLU A 317 -0.65 -8.22 -9.71
N TRP A 318 -0.76 -7.11 -8.98
CA TRP A 318 0.30 -6.55 -8.14
C TRP A 318 -0.20 -6.49 -6.72
N THR A 319 0.44 -7.21 -5.82
CA THR A 319 0.08 -7.21 -4.40
C THR A 319 1.26 -6.78 -3.56
N ILE A 320 1.08 -5.69 -2.83
CA ILE A 320 2.07 -5.14 -1.91
C ILE A 320 1.49 -5.15 -0.50
N LEU A 321 2.26 -5.67 0.42
CA LEU A 321 2.11 -5.46 1.85
C LEU A 321 3.49 -5.14 2.43
N ASP A 322 3.54 -4.35 3.49
CA ASP A 322 4.82 -4.08 4.16
C ASP A 322 5.18 -5.23 5.11
N ALA A 323 5.79 -6.27 4.55
CA ALA A 323 6.22 -7.43 5.33
C ALA A 323 7.35 -7.09 6.33
N PHE A 324 8.12 -6.03 6.08
CA PHE A 324 9.11 -5.57 7.06
C PHE A 324 8.45 -4.92 8.27
N ASP A 325 7.35 -4.17 8.08
CA ASP A 325 6.54 -3.65 9.18
C ASP A 325 5.99 -4.79 10.05
N VAL A 326 5.51 -5.88 9.44
CA VAL A 326 5.08 -7.08 10.18
C VAL A 326 6.24 -7.70 10.99
N LEU A 327 7.45 -7.79 10.43
CA LEU A 327 8.62 -8.23 11.18
C LEU A 327 8.91 -7.32 12.38
N CYS A 328 8.80 -6.01 12.21
CA CYS A 328 8.95 -5.06 13.31
C CYS A 328 7.91 -5.29 14.42
N GLN A 329 6.65 -5.57 14.05
CA GLN A 329 5.61 -5.91 15.02
C GLN A 329 5.94 -7.20 15.79
N ILE A 330 6.35 -8.25 15.08
CA ILE A 330 6.71 -9.55 15.66
C ILE A 330 7.88 -9.46 16.64
N HIS A 331 8.86 -8.60 16.32
CA HIS A 331 10.11 -8.46 17.08
C HIS A 331 10.14 -7.21 17.97
N ALA A 332 9.09 -6.38 17.95
CA ALA A 332 8.99 -5.24 18.86
C ALA A 332 9.05 -5.73 20.31
N ASP A 333 9.93 -5.15 21.11
CA ASP A 333 9.99 -5.44 22.53
C ASP A 333 8.68 -4.98 23.19
N THR A 334 7.85 -5.94 23.63
CA THR A 334 6.57 -5.69 24.30
C THR A 334 6.73 -5.30 25.76
N GLY A 335 7.95 -4.99 26.21
CA GLY A 335 8.28 -4.64 27.58
C GLY A 335 7.43 -3.53 28.17
N GLY A 336 6.43 -3.93 28.97
CA GLY A 336 5.67 -3.12 29.91
C GLY A 336 4.65 -2.15 29.29
N ASP A 337 3.48 -2.06 29.91
CA ASP A 337 2.41 -1.10 29.60
C ASP A 337 2.95 0.31 29.41
N ILE A 338 2.93 0.80 28.18
CA ILE A 338 3.15 2.22 27.89
C ILE A 338 1.75 2.85 27.88
N PRO A 339 1.33 3.59 28.91
CA PRO A 339 0.00 4.21 28.91
C PRO A 339 -0.10 5.24 27.78
N LEU A 340 -1.22 5.22 27.05
CA LEU A 340 -1.57 6.29 26.12
C LEU A 340 -1.71 7.60 26.91
N THR A 341 -1.20 8.67 26.34
CA THR A 341 -1.55 10.00 26.81
C THR A 341 -3.00 10.32 26.43
N GLU A 342 -3.69 11.15 27.20
CA GLU A 342 -5.09 11.54 26.91
C GLU A 342 -5.27 12.12 25.50
N SER A 343 -4.25 12.78 24.93
CA SER A 343 -4.26 13.29 23.56
C SER A 343 -4.17 12.20 22.49
N GLU A 344 -3.67 10.99 22.82
CA GLU A 344 -3.61 9.84 21.92
C GLU A 344 -4.92 9.02 21.96
N MET A 345 -5.72 9.16 23.01
CA MET A 345 -7.04 8.50 23.15
C MET A 345 -8.19 9.30 22.53
N SER A 346 -8.04 10.62 22.33
CA SER A 346 -9.08 11.50 21.78
C SER A 346 -9.06 11.57 20.26
N VAL A 347 -9.01 10.43 19.59
CA VAL A 347 -9.28 10.33 18.14
C VAL A 347 -10.76 9.92 18.00
N GLU A 348 -11.67 10.85 18.34
CA GLU A 348 -13.08 10.79 17.92
C GLU A 348 -13.27 11.27 16.49
#